data_f284fae2e95a33563dc28d14371aa1ac
#
_entry.id   f284fae2e95a33563dc28d14371aa1ac
#
_cell.length_a   1.000
_cell.length_b   1.000
_cell.length_c   1.000
_cell.angle_alpha   90.00
_cell.angle_beta   90.00
_cell.angle_gamma   90.00
#
_symmetry.space_group_name_H-M   'P 1'
#
loop_
_entity.id
_entity.type
_entity.pdbx_description
1 polymer ?
#
loop_
_entity_poly.entity_id
_entity_poly.type
_entity_poly.pdbx_seq_one_letter_code
_entity_poly.pdbx_strand_id
1 'polypeptide(L)'
;GSEMCIREDYAKAKELAAWKERVAELWDSIEIVSCEKTEELASGNIESGKEYIITYVIDEKGLDDAVGIELVTTFTNAEGKEHIYSVEPMEVIKKEGNLYTFQVKHSLSNSGSFKVAYRMFPKNVDLPHRQDFCYVRWFN
;
A
#
# COMPACT_ATOMS: atom_id res chain seq x y z
N GLY A 1 -19.92 -13.51 30.91
CA GLY A 1 -20.53 -13.61 29.78
C GLY A 1 -20.63 -12.41 28.84
N SER A 2 -21.86 -12.03 28.58
CA SER A 2 -22.15 -11.03 27.58
C SER A 2 -21.61 -9.62 27.91
N GLU A 3 -21.57 -9.27 29.20
CA GLU A 3 -21.06 -7.99 29.64
C GLU A 3 -19.56 -7.82 29.36
N MET A 4 -18.79 -8.88 29.52
CA MET A 4 -17.36 -8.86 29.22
C MET A 4 -17.10 -8.69 27.72
N CYS A 5 -17.88 -9.37 26.88
CA CYS A 5 -17.79 -9.24 25.43
C CYS A 5 -18.12 -7.81 24.97
N ILE A 6 -19.16 -7.20 25.55
CA ILE A 6 -19.56 -5.83 25.24
C ILE A 6 -18.46 -4.84 25.61
N ARG A 7 -17.80 -5.03 26.75
CA ARG A 7 -16.69 -4.17 27.18
C ARG A 7 -15.48 -4.30 26.29
N GLU A 8 -15.14 -5.52 25.87
CA GLU A 8 -14.03 -5.75 24.94
C GLU A 8 -14.31 -5.12 23.58
N ASP A 9 -15.53 -5.29 23.07
CA ASP A 9 -15.93 -4.70 21.79
C ASP A 9 -15.93 -3.17 21.88
N TYR A 10 -16.37 -2.61 22.98
CA TYR A 10 -16.35 -1.16 23.21
C TYR A 10 -14.92 -0.63 23.28
N ALA A 11 -14.02 -1.33 23.97
CA ALA A 11 -12.63 -0.96 24.09
C ALA A 11 -11.94 -0.98 22.73
N LYS A 12 -12.15 -2.03 21.92
CA LYS A 12 -11.62 -2.14 20.57
C LYS A 12 -12.16 -1.05 19.64
N ALA A 13 -13.45 -0.76 19.73
CA ALA A 13 -14.06 0.30 18.94
C ALA A 13 -13.46 1.66 19.28
N LYS A 14 -13.19 1.89 20.55
CA LYS A 14 -12.59 3.13 21.03
C LYS A 14 -11.14 3.26 20.58
N GLU A 15 -10.37 2.17 20.65
CA GLU A 15 -8.99 2.13 20.15
C GLU A 15 -8.95 2.36 18.65
N LEU A 16 -9.86 1.73 17.89
CA LEU A 16 -9.94 1.89 16.45
C LEU A 16 -10.31 3.33 16.07
N ALA A 17 -11.23 3.97 16.80
CA ALA A 17 -11.60 5.36 16.58
C ALA A 17 -10.42 6.30 16.83
N ALA A 18 -9.66 6.08 17.90
CA ALA A 18 -8.46 6.86 18.19
C ALA A 18 -7.40 6.67 17.11
N TRP A 19 -7.23 5.44 16.63
CA TRP A 19 -6.30 5.13 15.55
C TRP A 19 -6.71 5.85 14.26
N LYS A 20 -8.00 5.85 13.92
CA LYS A 20 -8.52 6.55 12.74
C LYS A 20 -8.24 8.06 12.81
N GLU A 21 -8.46 8.67 13.97
CA GLU A 21 -8.16 10.09 14.17
C GLU A 21 -6.68 10.39 13.97
N ARG A 22 -5.82 9.56 14.53
CA ARG A 22 -4.38 9.70 14.39
C ARG A 22 -3.92 9.56 12.95
N VAL A 23 -4.44 8.58 12.22
CA VAL A 23 -4.13 8.39 10.80
C VAL A 23 -4.62 9.60 9.99
N ALA A 24 -5.84 10.05 10.21
CA ALA A 24 -6.39 11.20 9.51
C ALA A 24 -5.55 12.46 9.74
N GLU A 25 -5.07 12.65 10.96
CA GLU A 25 -4.25 13.81 11.33
C GLU A 25 -2.87 13.78 10.66
N LEU A 26 -2.24 12.58 10.56
CA LEU A 26 -0.87 12.43 10.09
C LEU A 26 -0.76 11.98 8.63
N TRP A 27 -1.87 11.59 8.01
CA TRP A 27 -1.87 10.99 6.67
C TRP A 27 -1.13 11.83 5.63
N ASP A 28 -1.42 13.12 5.58
CA ASP A 28 -0.82 14.03 4.60
C ASP A 28 0.65 14.36 4.91
N SER A 29 1.11 14.05 6.14
CA SER A 29 2.49 14.29 6.53
C SER A 29 3.42 13.13 6.18
N ILE A 30 2.88 11.96 5.82
CA ILE A 30 3.68 10.79 5.43
C ILE A 30 4.52 11.16 4.20
N GLU A 31 5.83 10.88 4.27
CA GLU A 31 6.76 11.22 3.20
C GLU A 31 7.36 9.98 2.55
N ILE A 32 7.48 10.03 1.23
CA ILE A 32 8.25 9.04 0.47
C ILE A 32 9.69 9.52 0.47
N VAL A 33 10.54 8.84 1.24
CA VAL A 33 11.94 9.24 1.43
C VAL A 33 12.78 8.87 0.22
N SER A 34 12.61 7.65 -0.28
CA SER A 34 13.35 7.18 -1.45
C SER A 34 12.58 6.11 -2.20
N CYS A 35 12.94 5.95 -3.46
CA CYS A 35 12.38 4.92 -4.32
C CYS A 35 13.50 4.36 -5.20
N GLU A 36 13.66 3.03 -5.18
CA GLU A 36 14.58 2.33 -6.07
C GLU A 36 13.78 1.35 -6.92
N LYS A 37 13.96 1.43 -8.23
CA LYS A 37 13.32 0.54 -9.19
C LYS A 37 14.36 -0.03 -10.13
N THR A 38 14.13 -1.26 -10.60
CA THR A 38 14.89 -1.81 -11.72
C THR A 38 14.86 -0.83 -12.89
N GLU A 39 16.00 -0.63 -13.53
CA GLU A 39 16.19 0.40 -14.56
C GLU A 39 15.12 0.35 -15.68
N GLU A 40 14.81 -0.83 -16.17
CA GLU A 40 13.80 -1.01 -17.22
C GLU A 40 12.42 -0.56 -16.77
N LEU A 41 12.09 -0.81 -15.51
CA LEU A 41 10.81 -0.39 -14.95
C LEU A 41 10.75 1.13 -14.81
N ALA A 42 11.84 1.76 -14.39
CA ALA A 42 11.93 3.21 -14.26
C ALA A 42 11.79 3.90 -15.63
N SER A 43 12.29 3.28 -16.70
CA SER A 43 12.17 3.81 -18.06
C SER A 43 10.82 3.52 -18.72
N GLY A 44 9.98 2.71 -18.10
CA GLY A 44 8.68 2.33 -18.63
C GLY A 44 8.69 1.16 -19.58
N ASN A 45 9.84 0.52 -19.78
CA ASN A 45 9.99 -0.63 -20.68
C ASN A 45 9.81 -1.94 -19.92
N ILE A 46 8.55 -2.35 -19.74
CA ILE A 46 8.22 -3.59 -19.03
C ILE A 46 8.17 -4.75 -20.04
N GLU A 47 9.01 -5.75 -19.81
CA GLU A 47 9.06 -6.96 -20.63
C GLU A 47 8.52 -8.16 -19.85
N SER A 48 7.81 -9.04 -20.54
CA SER A 48 7.34 -10.30 -19.94
C SER A 48 8.51 -11.24 -19.65
N GLY A 49 8.41 -12.00 -18.56
CA GLY A 49 9.43 -12.95 -18.14
C GLY A 49 10.59 -12.37 -17.36
N LYS A 50 10.68 -11.06 -17.23
CA LYS A 50 11.69 -10.40 -16.40
C LYS A 50 11.13 -10.13 -15.00
N GLU A 51 12.01 -10.20 -14.00
CA GLU A 51 11.69 -9.83 -12.62
C GLU A 51 12.11 -8.40 -12.35
N TYR A 52 11.19 -7.63 -11.81
CA TYR A 52 11.43 -6.23 -11.45
C TYR A 52 11.35 -6.11 -9.92
N ILE A 53 12.30 -5.39 -9.35
CA ILE A 53 12.34 -5.15 -7.90
C ILE A 53 12.08 -3.67 -7.65
N ILE A 54 11.10 -3.41 -6.80
CA ILE A 54 10.73 -2.05 -6.42
C ILE A 54 10.87 -1.91 -4.91
N THR A 55 11.59 -0.88 -4.48
CA THR A 55 11.82 -0.61 -3.06
C THR A 55 11.46 0.84 -2.75
N TYR A 56 10.58 1.04 -1.77
CA TYR A 56 10.21 2.36 -1.27
C TYR A 56 10.58 2.48 0.19
N VAL A 57 11.15 3.62 0.57
CA VAL A 57 11.35 3.97 1.98
C VAL A 57 10.38 5.09 2.31
N ILE A 58 9.54 4.84 3.31
CA ILE A 58 8.46 5.74 3.73
C ILE A 58 8.71 6.18 5.16
N ASP A 59 8.58 7.48 5.41
CA ASP A 59 8.55 8.01 6.78
C ASP A 59 7.10 8.08 7.23
N GLU A 60 6.72 7.19 8.13
CA GLU A 60 5.34 7.04 8.61
C GLU A 60 4.97 8.03 9.72
N LYS A 61 5.89 8.92 10.10
CA LYS A 61 5.63 10.00 11.07
C LYS A 61 5.03 9.54 12.40
N GLY A 62 5.38 8.33 12.82
CA GLY A 62 4.93 7.79 14.11
C GLY A 62 3.66 6.95 14.05
N LEU A 63 3.15 6.66 12.86
CA LEU A 63 1.97 5.79 12.71
C LEU A 63 2.29 4.31 12.92
N ASP A 64 3.56 3.96 13.09
CA ASP A 64 4.03 2.59 13.17
C ASP A 64 3.54 1.77 11.97
N ASP A 65 3.16 0.53 12.15
CA ASP A 65 2.77 -0.38 11.08
C ASP A 65 1.34 -0.14 10.57
N ALA A 66 0.88 1.10 10.57
CA ALA A 66 -0.48 1.46 10.18
C ALA A 66 -0.64 1.74 8.67
N VAL A 67 0.43 1.58 7.89
CA VAL A 67 0.43 1.90 6.46
C VAL A 67 0.76 0.66 5.64
N GLY A 68 -0.01 0.44 4.59
CA GLY A 68 0.27 -0.58 3.59
C GLY A 68 0.49 0.06 2.23
N ILE A 69 1.27 -0.62 1.37
CA ILE A 69 1.49 -0.20 0.00
C ILE A 69 1.22 -1.38 -0.92
N GLU A 70 0.54 -1.11 -2.04
CA GLU A 70 0.26 -2.11 -3.07
C GLU A 70 0.79 -1.63 -4.41
N LEU A 71 1.33 -2.57 -5.18
CA LEU A 71 1.64 -2.34 -6.58
C LEU A 71 0.41 -2.72 -7.39
N VAL A 72 -0.11 -1.79 -8.18
CA VAL A 72 -1.27 -2.01 -9.02
C VAL A 72 -0.81 -1.98 -10.48
N THR A 73 -1.02 -3.09 -11.18
CA THR A 73 -0.72 -3.20 -12.61
C THR A 73 -2.02 -3.04 -13.38
N THR A 74 -2.02 -2.14 -14.36
CA THR A 74 -3.16 -1.91 -15.23
C THR A 74 -2.77 -2.20 -16.66
N PHE A 75 -3.78 -2.52 -17.49
CA PHE A 75 -3.59 -2.68 -18.93
C PHE A 75 -4.67 -1.89 -19.66
N THR A 76 -4.34 -1.46 -20.87
CA THR A 76 -5.28 -0.76 -21.74
C THR A 76 -5.75 -1.76 -22.80
N ASN A 77 -7.08 -1.96 -22.89
CA ASN A 77 -7.67 -2.87 -23.87
C ASN A 77 -7.75 -2.24 -25.27
N ALA A 78 -8.26 -3.01 -26.24
CA ALA A 78 -8.39 -2.56 -27.61
C ALA A 78 -9.32 -1.36 -27.79
N GLU A 79 -10.22 -1.10 -26.82
CA GLU A 79 -11.13 0.04 -26.83
C GLU A 79 -10.54 1.28 -26.18
N GLY A 80 -9.28 1.20 -25.69
CA GLY A 80 -8.61 2.29 -25.02
C GLY A 80 -8.97 2.43 -23.54
N LYS A 81 -9.68 1.48 -22.96
CA LYS A 81 -10.04 1.48 -21.56
C LYS A 81 -8.98 0.81 -20.70
N GLU A 82 -8.68 1.42 -19.57
CA GLU A 82 -7.72 0.91 -18.62
C GLU A 82 -8.41 0.01 -17.59
N HIS A 83 -7.84 -1.17 -17.37
CA HIS A 83 -8.36 -2.15 -16.42
C HIS A 83 -7.25 -2.59 -15.47
N ILE A 84 -7.63 -2.92 -14.23
CA ILE A 84 -6.71 -3.49 -13.27
C ILE A 84 -6.40 -4.93 -13.67
N TYR A 85 -5.13 -5.21 -13.90
CA TYR A 85 -4.64 -6.56 -14.21
C TYR A 85 -4.28 -7.33 -12.94
N SER A 86 -3.54 -6.70 -12.02
CA SER A 86 -3.13 -7.33 -10.77
C SER A 86 -2.89 -6.30 -9.69
N VAL A 87 -3.01 -6.75 -8.43
CA VAL A 87 -2.70 -5.97 -7.23
C VAL A 87 -1.78 -6.84 -6.38
N GLU A 88 -0.59 -6.35 -6.09
CA GLU A 88 0.40 -7.08 -5.29
C GLU A 88 0.79 -6.26 -4.06
N PRO A 89 0.63 -6.81 -2.84
CA PRO A 89 1.07 -6.10 -1.64
C PRO A 89 2.59 -6.04 -1.57
N MET A 90 3.12 -4.91 -1.11
CA MET A 90 4.53 -4.77 -0.82
C MET A 90 4.81 -5.25 0.61
N GLU A 91 5.94 -5.91 0.80
CA GLU A 91 6.35 -6.40 2.11
C GLU A 91 7.27 -5.40 2.80
N VAL A 92 7.13 -5.29 4.12
CA VAL A 92 8.06 -4.50 4.94
C VAL A 92 9.28 -5.36 5.21
N ILE A 93 10.43 -4.96 4.66
CA ILE A 93 11.69 -5.71 4.83
C ILE A 93 12.60 -5.10 5.88
N LYS A 94 12.36 -3.86 6.29
CA LYS A 94 13.18 -3.17 7.27
C LYS A 94 12.37 -2.09 7.98
N LYS A 95 12.65 -1.92 9.27
CA LYS A 95 12.04 -0.87 10.10
C LYS A 95 13.15 -0.19 10.89
N GLU A 96 13.25 1.13 10.76
CA GLU A 96 14.20 1.94 11.53
C GLU A 96 13.47 3.19 12.05
N GLY A 97 13.04 3.16 13.31
CA GLY A 97 12.25 4.26 13.86
C GLY A 97 10.96 4.46 13.08
N ASN A 98 10.79 5.62 12.46
CA ASN A 98 9.63 5.93 11.62
C ASN A 98 9.83 5.54 10.15
N LEU A 99 11.00 5.04 9.78
CA LEU A 99 11.32 4.68 8.40
C LEU A 99 11.03 3.21 8.15
N TYR A 100 10.11 2.96 7.23
CA TYR A 100 9.70 1.62 6.83
C TYR A 100 10.12 1.39 5.38
N THR A 101 10.81 0.29 5.12
CA THR A 101 11.24 -0.09 3.77
C THR A 101 10.31 -1.14 3.24
N PHE A 102 9.62 -0.83 2.15
CA PHE A 102 8.69 -1.72 1.46
C PHE A 102 9.34 -2.23 0.18
N GLN A 103 9.18 -3.51 -0.10
CA GLN A 103 9.73 -4.11 -1.31
C GLN A 103 8.74 -5.10 -1.93
N VAL A 104 8.74 -5.15 -3.25
CA VAL A 104 8.01 -6.17 -4.01
C VAL A 104 8.84 -6.59 -5.21
N LYS A 105 8.75 -7.89 -5.53
CA LYS A 105 9.28 -8.45 -6.76
C LYS A 105 8.10 -8.68 -7.70
N HIS A 106 8.18 -8.10 -8.88
CA HIS A 106 7.08 -8.13 -9.84
C HIS A 106 7.55 -8.73 -11.16
N SER A 107 6.75 -9.63 -11.70
CA SER A 107 6.99 -10.18 -13.03
C SER A 107 5.67 -10.28 -13.79
N LEU A 108 5.72 -10.04 -15.10
CA LEU A 108 4.56 -10.18 -15.98
C LEU A 108 4.73 -11.43 -16.81
N SER A 109 3.70 -12.26 -16.87
CA SER A 109 3.67 -13.46 -17.70
C SER A 109 3.22 -13.20 -19.13
N ASN A 110 2.56 -12.07 -19.38
CA ASN A 110 2.03 -11.68 -20.67
C ASN A 110 2.69 -10.41 -21.19
N SER A 111 2.89 -10.35 -22.51
CA SER A 111 3.34 -9.13 -23.17
C SER A 111 2.14 -8.22 -23.46
N GLY A 112 2.37 -6.92 -23.44
CA GLY A 112 1.33 -5.94 -23.72
C GLY A 112 1.67 -4.56 -23.15
N SER A 113 0.71 -3.65 -23.28
CA SER A 113 0.86 -2.29 -22.75
C SER A 113 0.41 -2.23 -21.30
N PHE A 114 1.33 -2.48 -20.39
CA PHE A 114 1.07 -2.44 -18.96
C PHE A 114 1.64 -1.19 -18.34
N LYS A 115 0.93 -0.67 -17.34
CA LYS A 115 1.39 0.43 -16.50
C LYS A 115 1.37 -0.03 -15.06
N VAL A 116 2.31 0.47 -14.28
CA VAL A 116 2.35 0.20 -12.85
C VAL A 116 2.17 1.50 -12.07
N ALA A 117 1.40 1.43 -11.01
CA ALA A 117 1.22 2.52 -10.06
C ALA A 117 1.25 1.94 -8.65
N TYR A 118 1.43 2.79 -7.68
CA TYR A 118 1.51 2.39 -6.28
C TYR A 118 0.43 3.09 -5.50
N ARG A 119 -0.16 2.35 -4.59
CA ARG A 119 -1.26 2.84 -3.78
C ARG A 119 -0.93 2.61 -2.31
N MET A 120 -0.93 3.68 -1.53
CA MET A 120 -0.72 3.65 -0.08
C MET A 120 -2.08 3.76 0.60
N PHE A 121 -2.29 2.95 1.63
CA PHE A 121 -3.55 2.91 2.35
C PHE A 121 -3.30 2.62 3.84
N PRO A 122 -4.19 3.06 4.74
CA PRO A 122 -4.09 2.68 6.14
C PRO A 122 -4.53 1.24 6.34
N LYS A 123 -3.83 0.52 7.21
CA LYS A 123 -4.16 -0.85 7.55
C LYS A 123 -4.23 -1.05 9.06
N ASN A 124 -5.18 -1.87 9.48
CA ASN A 124 -5.33 -2.26 10.89
C ASN A 124 -6.08 -3.59 10.92
N VAL A 125 -5.61 -4.53 11.74
CA VAL A 125 -6.21 -5.87 11.85
C VAL A 125 -7.64 -5.81 12.38
N ASP A 126 -8.01 -4.76 13.11
CA ASP A 126 -9.35 -4.57 13.67
C ASP A 126 -10.29 -3.82 12.72
N LEU A 127 -9.81 -3.38 11.56
CA LEU A 127 -10.62 -2.71 10.57
C LEU A 127 -11.35 -3.76 9.73
N PRO A 128 -12.70 -3.85 9.81
CA PRO A 128 -13.45 -4.93 9.13
C PRO A 128 -13.28 -4.92 7.62
N HIS A 129 -13.29 -3.74 7.01
CA HIS A 129 -13.11 -3.55 5.58
C HIS A 129 -12.28 -2.29 5.33
N ARG A 130 -11.42 -2.35 4.32
CA ARG A 130 -10.63 -1.18 3.90
C ARG A 130 -11.51 0.02 3.54
N GLN A 131 -12.68 -0.26 2.99
CA GLN A 131 -13.64 0.75 2.58
C GLN A 131 -14.22 1.53 3.75
N ASP A 132 -14.16 0.99 4.96
CA ASP A 132 -14.64 1.67 6.16
C ASP A 132 -13.75 2.85 6.57
N PHE A 133 -12.56 2.93 5.99
CA PHE A 133 -11.62 4.03 6.25
C PHE A 133 -10.88 4.34 4.94
N CYS A 134 -11.48 5.17 4.12
CA CYS A 134 -11.09 5.37 2.72
C CYS A 134 -10.00 6.42 2.51
N TYR A 135 -8.84 6.26 3.12
CA TYR A 135 -7.67 7.05 2.77
C TYR A 135 -6.83 6.28 1.76
N VAL A 136 -6.54 6.91 0.65
CA VAL A 136 -5.70 6.33 -0.40
C VAL A 136 -4.83 7.42 -0.99
N ARG A 137 -3.55 7.10 -1.19
CA ARG A 137 -2.62 7.99 -1.87
C ARG A 137 -1.95 7.21 -2.99
N TRP A 138 -2.15 7.68 -4.22
CA TRP A 138 -1.52 7.10 -5.40
C TRP A 138 -0.20 7.78 -5.69
N PHE A 139 0.80 7.01 -6.12
CA PHE A 139 2.09 7.54 -6.53
C PHE A 139 2.75 6.61 -7.56
N ASN A 140 3.77 7.13 -8.21
CA ASN A 140 4.53 6.39 -9.23
C ASN A 140 6.00 6.25 -8.84
#